data_7a9fcaa782815a8edcd69d185b9ff6e0
#
_entry.id   7a9fcaa782815a8edcd69d185b9ff6e0
#
_cell.length_a   1.000
_cell.length_b   1.000
_cell.length_c   1.000
_cell.angle_alpha   90.00
_cell.angle_beta   90.00
_cell.angle_gamma   90.00
#
_symmetry.space_group_name_H-M   'P 1'
#
loop_
_entity.id
_entity.type
_entity.pdbx_description
1 polymer ?
#
loop_
_entity_poly.entity_id
_entity_poly.type
_entity_poly.pdbx_seq_one_letter_code
_entity_poly.pdbx_strand_id
1 'polypeptide(L)'
;CLSFLSTSIITAMYAIIPQQIPQGKRAEINEKILFAINSGKDMIPAESIYNCYTGIGGLHNLKQSDFASYHEYAEAKKEFEMGQFFTPHEVCRDMVDVLSPTSSEMILDMCCGMGNFFNHLPNQHNAYGFDIDSKAVAVARYLYPDAHIEKCDIQQYHSEQRFDAIIGNPPFNLKFDFRLSQEYYIDKA
;
A
#
# COMPACT_ATOMS: atom_id res chain seq x y z
N CYS A 1 20.23 16.86 25.63
CA CYS A 1 18.97 16.51 26.33
C CYS A 1 17.78 16.26 25.41
N LEU A 2 17.91 16.51 24.10
CA LEU A 2 16.83 16.28 23.09
C LEU A 2 16.85 14.86 22.48
N SER A 3 17.95 14.12 22.60
CA SER A 3 18.08 12.78 22.04
C SER A 3 17.36 11.68 22.82
N PHE A 4 17.08 11.89 24.10
CA PHE A 4 16.41 10.89 24.95
C PHE A 4 14.89 10.84 24.79
N LEU A 5 14.26 11.95 24.37
CA LEU A 5 12.80 11.99 24.16
C LEU A 5 12.38 11.32 22.84
N SER A 6 13.22 11.42 21.79
CA SER A 6 12.93 10.80 20.49
C SER A 6 12.96 9.27 20.58
N THR A 7 13.95 8.72 21.28
CA THR A 7 14.09 7.27 21.47
C THR A 7 12.94 6.68 22.29
N SER A 8 12.43 7.43 23.28
CA SER A 8 11.32 6.98 24.14
C SER A 8 9.98 6.94 23.38
N ILE A 9 9.74 7.88 22.48
CA ILE A 9 8.50 7.93 21.67
C ILE A 9 8.52 6.84 20.60
N ILE A 10 9.66 6.63 19.93
CA ILE A 10 9.84 5.55 18.97
C ILE A 10 9.70 4.19 19.68
N THR A 11 10.31 4.01 20.84
CA THR A 11 10.17 2.77 21.63
C THR A 11 8.73 2.55 22.09
N ALA A 12 7.99 3.62 22.42
CA ALA A 12 6.58 3.52 22.79
C ALA A 12 5.68 3.17 21.57
N MET A 13 5.95 3.69 20.38
CA MET A 13 5.26 3.25 19.15
C MET A 13 5.59 1.78 18.83
N TYR A 14 6.83 1.36 18.90
CA TYR A 14 7.23 -0.04 18.73
C TYR A 14 6.62 -1.00 19.76
N ALA A 15 6.45 -0.56 21.00
CA ALA A 15 5.83 -1.38 22.04
C ALA A 15 4.30 -1.53 21.89
N ILE A 16 3.66 -0.67 21.09
CA ILE A 16 2.21 -0.65 20.87
C ILE A 16 1.80 -1.43 19.61
N ILE A 17 2.76 -1.82 18.77
CA ILE A 17 2.45 -2.54 17.54
C ILE A 17 2.66 -4.03 17.79
N PRO A 18 1.61 -4.80 18.10
CA PRO A 18 1.71 -6.25 18.21
C PRO A 18 2.06 -6.83 16.83
N GLN A 19 2.80 -7.93 16.80
CA GLN A 19 3.11 -8.66 15.55
C GLN A 19 1.85 -9.06 14.76
N GLN A 20 0.70 -9.09 15.41
CA GLN A 20 -0.62 -9.20 14.79
C GLN A 20 -1.49 -8.07 15.31
N ILE A 21 -1.93 -7.20 14.41
CA ILE A 21 -2.83 -6.11 14.75
C ILE A 21 -4.25 -6.67 14.80
N PRO A 22 -4.96 -6.59 15.94
CA PRO A 22 -6.36 -6.94 16.00
C PRO A 22 -7.15 -6.10 14.99
N GLN A 23 -8.07 -6.74 14.27
CA GLN A 23 -8.88 -6.09 13.22
C GLN A 23 -9.51 -4.77 13.70
N GLY A 24 -10.07 -4.73 14.91
CA GLY A 24 -10.70 -3.53 15.47
C GLY A 24 -9.75 -2.36 15.79
N LYS A 25 -8.42 -2.56 15.71
CA LYS A 25 -7.43 -1.49 15.94
C LYS A 25 -6.76 -0.96 14.69
N ARG A 26 -7.08 -1.49 13.53
CA ARG A 26 -6.45 -1.12 12.27
C ARG A 26 -6.60 0.36 11.94
N ALA A 27 -7.81 0.89 12.02
CA ALA A 27 -8.08 2.29 11.72
C ALA A 27 -7.26 3.22 12.61
N GLU A 28 -7.19 2.94 13.92
CA GLU A 28 -6.39 3.70 14.87
C GLU A 28 -4.90 3.69 14.53
N ILE A 29 -4.37 2.52 14.15
CA ILE A 29 -2.96 2.37 13.81
C ILE A 29 -2.64 3.05 12.48
N ASN A 30 -3.49 2.91 11.47
CA ASN A 30 -3.34 3.62 10.21
C ASN A 30 -3.30 5.15 10.42
N GLU A 31 -4.22 5.70 11.22
CA GLU A 31 -4.23 7.13 11.52
C GLU A 31 -2.98 7.59 12.29
N LYS A 32 -2.47 6.78 13.21
CA LYS A 32 -1.19 7.07 13.90
C LYS A 32 0.00 7.11 12.94
N ILE A 33 0.08 6.15 12.02
CA ILE A 33 1.12 6.11 10.99
C ILE A 33 1.02 7.35 10.10
N LEU A 34 -0.17 7.66 9.58
CA LEU A 34 -0.40 8.83 8.73
C LEU A 34 -0.10 10.14 9.45
N PHE A 35 -0.47 10.26 10.71
CA PHE A 35 -0.15 11.44 11.52
C PHE A 35 1.37 11.62 11.68
N ALA A 36 2.10 10.54 11.96
CA ALA A 36 3.55 10.60 12.10
C ALA A 36 4.24 10.96 10.76
N ILE A 37 3.82 10.36 9.65
CA ILE A 37 4.30 10.70 8.29
C ILE A 37 4.05 12.17 7.98
N ASN A 38 2.83 12.67 8.19
CA ASN A 38 2.46 14.04 7.86
C ASN A 38 3.09 15.08 8.79
N SER A 39 3.38 14.71 10.02
CA SER A 39 4.01 15.63 10.99
C SER A 39 5.50 15.85 10.70
N GLY A 40 6.16 14.89 10.02
CA GLY A 40 7.59 14.92 9.74
C GLY A 40 8.49 14.97 10.99
N LYS A 41 7.91 14.76 12.19
CA LYS A 41 8.64 14.90 13.47
C LYS A 41 9.44 13.67 13.81
N ASP A 42 8.96 12.50 13.42
CA ASP A 42 9.56 11.23 13.77
C ASP A 42 9.70 10.35 12.51
N MET A 43 10.86 9.71 12.36
CA MET A 43 11.05 8.72 11.31
C MET A 43 10.45 7.38 11.76
N ILE A 44 9.51 6.85 10.98
CA ILE A 44 8.98 5.52 11.19
C ILE A 44 9.80 4.55 10.33
N PRO A 45 10.37 3.47 10.90
CA PRO A 45 11.02 2.45 10.10
C PRO A 45 10.06 1.81 9.09
N ALA A 46 10.53 1.61 7.88
CA ALA A 46 9.75 1.02 6.79
C ALA A 46 9.12 -0.33 7.19
N GLU A 47 9.86 -1.18 7.89
CA GLU A 47 9.38 -2.47 8.39
C GLU A 47 8.15 -2.33 9.29
N SER A 48 8.10 -1.31 10.14
CA SER A 48 6.92 -1.04 10.98
C SER A 48 5.71 -0.66 10.15
N ILE A 49 5.90 0.11 9.09
CA ILE A 49 4.82 0.47 8.17
C ILE A 49 4.33 -0.78 7.42
N TYR A 50 5.24 -1.59 6.88
CA TYR A 50 4.89 -2.84 6.18
C TYR A 50 4.07 -3.80 7.04
N ASN A 51 4.39 -3.90 8.33
CA ASN A 51 3.70 -4.80 9.24
C ASN A 51 2.38 -4.24 9.78
N CYS A 52 2.16 -2.93 9.71
CA CYS A 52 1.10 -2.26 10.47
C CYS A 52 0.14 -1.45 9.63
N TYR A 53 0.56 -0.90 8.50
CA TYR A 53 -0.33 -0.14 7.64
C TYR A 53 -1.16 -1.08 6.77
N THR A 54 -2.47 -1.04 6.94
CA THR A 54 -3.40 -1.93 6.23
C THR A 54 -4.35 -1.18 5.30
N GLY A 55 -4.31 0.17 5.29
CA GLY A 55 -5.26 0.97 4.53
C GLY A 55 -6.70 0.73 4.96
N ILE A 56 -7.62 0.84 4.02
CA ILE A 56 -9.04 0.49 4.21
C ILE A 56 -9.30 -1.01 3.98
N GLY A 57 -8.34 -1.72 3.42
CA GLY A 57 -8.40 -3.17 3.23
C GLY A 57 -8.34 -3.96 4.53
N GLY A 58 -8.76 -5.21 4.49
CA GLY A 58 -8.71 -6.13 5.61
C GLY A 58 -7.36 -6.82 5.78
N LEU A 59 -7.09 -7.29 6.99
CA LEU A 59 -6.11 -8.33 7.19
C LEU A 59 -6.62 -9.63 6.57
N HIS A 60 -5.73 -10.41 5.98
CA HIS A 60 -6.08 -11.76 5.54
C HIS A 60 -6.56 -12.61 6.72
N ASN A 61 -7.44 -13.56 6.44
CA ASN A 61 -7.98 -14.50 7.42
C ASN A 61 -8.82 -13.86 8.53
N LEU A 62 -9.75 -12.96 8.15
CA LEU A 62 -10.77 -12.47 9.08
C LEU A 62 -11.55 -13.65 9.69
N LYS A 63 -11.49 -13.78 11.00
CA LYS A 63 -12.30 -14.74 11.76
C LYS A 63 -13.39 -13.99 12.48
N GLN A 64 -14.61 -14.49 12.42
CA GLN A 64 -15.74 -13.91 13.16
C GLN A 64 -15.46 -13.81 14.67
N SER A 65 -14.67 -14.75 15.22
CA SER A 65 -14.24 -14.73 16.63
C SER A 65 -13.39 -13.52 17.03
N ASP A 66 -12.82 -12.79 16.07
CA ASP A 66 -11.95 -11.65 16.32
C ASP A 66 -12.74 -10.33 16.48
N PHE A 67 -14.06 -10.40 16.35
CA PHE A 67 -14.99 -9.25 16.43
C PHE A 67 -15.97 -9.41 17.59
N ALA A 68 -16.36 -8.28 18.16
CA ALA A 68 -17.33 -8.25 19.26
C ALA A 68 -18.74 -8.63 18.80
N SER A 69 -19.06 -8.45 17.51
CA SER A 69 -20.37 -8.81 16.93
C SER A 69 -20.25 -9.30 15.49
N TYR A 70 -21.27 -10.04 15.04
CA TYR A 70 -21.40 -10.43 13.64
C TYR A 70 -21.50 -9.23 12.70
N HIS A 71 -22.09 -8.13 13.16
CA HIS A 71 -22.21 -6.90 12.36
C HIS A 71 -20.84 -6.32 12.05
N GLU A 72 -19.99 -6.16 13.06
CA GLU A 72 -18.61 -5.66 12.88
C GLU A 72 -17.80 -6.58 11.96
N TYR A 73 -17.94 -7.89 12.11
CA TYR A 73 -17.31 -8.85 11.20
C TYR A 73 -17.80 -8.67 9.75
N ALA A 74 -19.12 -8.53 9.55
CA ALA A 74 -19.71 -8.40 8.22
C ALA A 74 -19.29 -7.08 7.55
N GLU A 75 -19.19 -5.97 8.30
CA GLU A 75 -18.70 -4.70 7.79
C GLU A 75 -17.21 -4.77 7.42
N ALA A 76 -16.38 -5.31 8.30
CA ALA A 76 -14.95 -5.51 8.01
C ALA A 76 -14.73 -6.44 6.80
N LYS A 77 -15.56 -7.49 6.65
CA LYS A 77 -15.53 -8.36 5.48
C LYS A 77 -15.91 -7.62 4.21
N LYS A 78 -16.92 -6.77 4.27
CA LYS A 78 -17.34 -5.95 3.13
C LYS A 78 -16.24 -4.95 2.71
N GLU A 79 -15.59 -4.29 3.67
CA GLU A 79 -14.43 -3.42 3.40
C GLU A 79 -13.29 -4.19 2.74
N PHE A 80 -13.01 -5.40 3.20
CA PHE A 80 -12.03 -6.29 2.59
C PHE A 80 -12.42 -6.67 1.14
N GLU A 81 -13.69 -6.97 0.90
CA GLU A 81 -14.22 -7.32 -0.42
C GLU A 81 -14.25 -6.11 -1.39
N MET A 82 -14.14 -4.87 -0.90
CA MET A 82 -14.00 -3.66 -1.73
C MET A 82 -12.62 -3.53 -2.41
N GLY A 83 -11.72 -4.46 -2.18
CA GLY A 83 -10.58 -4.70 -3.05
C GLY A 83 -9.30 -3.93 -2.74
N GLN A 84 -9.21 -3.16 -1.66
CA GLN A 84 -7.91 -2.62 -1.26
C GLN A 84 -7.10 -3.69 -0.52
N PHE A 85 -6.05 -4.15 -1.18
CA PHE A 85 -5.21 -5.23 -0.72
C PHE A 85 -3.76 -4.93 -1.09
N PHE A 86 -2.91 -4.77 -0.08
CA PHE A 86 -1.50 -4.57 -0.32
C PHE A 86 -0.80 -5.92 -0.51
N THR A 87 -0.23 -6.11 -1.68
CA THR A 87 0.46 -7.35 -2.04
C THR A 87 1.60 -7.63 -1.07
N PRO A 88 1.70 -8.84 -0.49
CA PRO A 88 2.81 -9.19 0.39
C PRO A 88 4.17 -9.04 -0.30
N HIS A 89 5.18 -8.58 0.44
CA HIS A 89 6.52 -8.35 -0.09
C HIS A 89 7.16 -9.58 -0.75
N GLU A 90 6.88 -10.77 -0.24
CA GLU A 90 7.37 -12.03 -0.84
C GLU A 90 6.83 -12.22 -2.25
N VAL A 91 5.51 -11.95 -2.44
CA VAL A 91 4.87 -12.04 -3.75
C VAL A 91 5.40 -10.95 -4.68
N CYS A 92 5.56 -9.71 -4.17
CA CYS A 92 6.13 -8.61 -4.95
C CYS A 92 7.54 -8.95 -5.45
N ARG A 93 8.39 -9.50 -4.57
CA ARG A 93 9.74 -9.93 -4.93
C ARG A 93 9.70 -10.98 -6.04
N ASP A 94 8.91 -12.05 -5.84
CA ASP A 94 8.85 -13.15 -6.79
C ASP A 94 8.35 -12.67 -8.17
N MET A 95 7.40 -11.72 -8.21
CA MET A 95 6.91 -11.12 -9.46
C MET A 95 7.98 -10.23 -10.13
N VAL A 96 8.72 -9.44 -9.35
CA VAL A 96 9.82 -8.61 -9.86
C VAL A 96 10.96 -9.48 -10.37
N ASP A 97 11.28 -10.57 -9.69
CA ASP A 97 12.31 -11.54 -10.12
C ASP A 97 11.93 -12.19 -11.46
N VAL A 98 10.65 -12.52 -11.67
CA VAL A 98 10.14 -13.03 -12.95
C VAL A 98 10.19 -11.96 -14.04
N LEU A 99 9.81 -10.72 -13.74
CA LEU A 99 9.88 -9.60 -14.67
C LEU A 99 11.34 -9.29 -15.05
N SER A 100 12.27 -9.45 -14.09
CA SER A 100 13.71 -9.21 -14.25
C SER A 100 14.05 -7.84 -14.87
N PRO A 101 13.50 -6.73 -14.35
CA PRO A 101 13.71 -5.43 -14.96
C PRO A 101 15.15 -4.97 -14.76
N THR A 102 15.67 -4.24 -15.74
CA THR A 102 16.97 -3.56 -15.63
C THR A 102 16.82 -2.23 -14.88
N SER A 103 17.93 -1.69 -14.40
CA SER A 103 17.94 -0.40 -13.69
C SER A 103 17.61 0.82 -14.58
N SER A 104 17.62 0.64 -15.90
CA SER A 104 17.30 1.70 -16.88
C SER A 104 15.82 1.67 -17.31
N GLU A 105 15.10 0.60 -17.07
CA GLU A 105 13.71 0.46 -17.47
C GLU A 105 12.76 1.22 -16.54
N MET A 106 11.79 1.89 -17.16
CA MET A 106 10.70 2.57 -16.45
C MET A 106 9.57 1.58 -16.18
N ILE A 107 9.27 1.39 -14.92
CA ILE A 107 8.27 0.41 -14.47
C ILE A 107 7.07 1.14 -13.86
N LEU A 108 5.88 0.80 -14.33
CA LEU A 108 4.62 1.37 -13.84
C LEU A 108 3.85 0.36 -12.97
N ASP A 109 3.35 0.83 -11.82
CA ASP A 109 2.28 0.18 -11.06
C ASP A 109 1.04 1.08 -11.08
N MET A 110 -0.01 0.64 -11.78
CA MET A 110 -1.24 1.44 -11.98
C MET A 110 -2.15 1.50 -10.75
N CYS A 111 -1.94 0.65 -9.75
CA CYS A 111 -2.69 0.58 -8.50
C CYS A 111 -1.74 0.27 -7.35
N CYS A 112 -0.76 1.16 -7.17
CA CYS A 112 0.43 0.88 -6.39
C CYS A 112 0.18 0.71 -4.87
N GLY A 113 -0.97 1.16 -4.36
CA GLY A 113 -1.23 1.14 -2.94
C GLY A 113 -0.14 1.88 -2.16
N MET A 114 0.48 1.20 -1.20
CA MET A 114 1.63 1.75 -0.47
C MET A 114 2.99 1.46 -1.13
N GLY A 115 3.00 0.94 -2.37
CA GLY A 115 4.20 0.82 -3.19
C GLY A 115 5.05 -0.44 -2.94
N ASN A 116 4.48 -1.53 -2.47
CA ASN A 116 5.25 -2.72 -2.08
C ASN A 116 6.13 -3.31 -3.19
N PHE A 117 5.76 -3.16 -4.47
CA PHE A 117 6.59 -3.57 -5.59
C PHE A 117 7.88 -2.76 -5.70
N PHE A 118 7.84 -1.47 -5.35
CA PHE A 118 9.01 -0.58 -5.50
C PHE A 118 10.19 -0.97 -4.61
N ASN A 119 9.94 -1.66 -3.49
CA ASN A 119 10.99 -2.18 -2.63
C ASN A 119 11.92 -3.18 -3.33
N HIS A 120 11.46 -3.81 -4.39
CA HIS A 120 12.14 -4.89 -5.09
C HIS A 120 12.68 -4.47 -6.46
N LEU A 121 12.32 -3.26 -6.94
CA LEU A 121 12.83 -2.75 -8.20
C LEU A 121 14.31 -2.35 -8.10
N PRO A 122 15.11 -2.59 -9.15
CA PRO A 122 16.56 -2.30 -9.13
C PRO A 122 16.87 -0.80 -9.09
N ASN A 123 15.92 0.07 -9.48
CA ASN A 123 16.07 1.52 -9.47
C ASN A 123 14.73 2.20 -9.19
N GLN A 124 14.60 2.79 -8.01
CA GLN A 124 13.38 3.49 -7.61
C GLN A 124 13.14 4.80 -8.38
N HIS A 125 14.17 5.46 -8.90
CA HIS A 125 14.01 6.65 -9.74
C HIS A 125 13.26 6.37 -11.06
N ASN A 126 13.21 5.13 -11.49
CA ASN A 126 12.47 4.68 -12.66
C ASN A 126 11.17 3.94 -12.31
N ALA A 127 10.74 4.02 -11.03
CA ALA A 127 9.48 3.48 -10.56
C ALA A 127 8.38 4.54 -10.61
N TYR A 128 7.27 4.20 -11.21
CA TYR A 128 6.10 5.06 -11.35
C TYR A 128 4.89 4.36 -10.72
N GLY A 129 4.12 5.09 -9.92
CA GLY A 129 2.97 4.54 -9.23
C GLY A 129 1.78 5.47 -9.20
N PHE A 130 0.61 4.91 -9.47
CA PHE A 130 -0.66 5.61 -9.34
C PHE A 130 -1.55 4.88 -8.34
N ASP A 131 -2.28 5.62 -7.55
CA ASP A 131 -3.35 5.08 -6.72
C ASP A 131 -4.42 6.15 -6.49
N ILE A 132 -5.67 5.74 -6.38
CA ILE A 132 -6.78 6.63 -6.08
C ILE A 132 -6.84 7.02 -4.60
N ASP A 133 -6.31 6.17 -3.72
CA ASP A 133 -6.27 6.42 -2.28
C ASP A 133 -5.12 7.35 -1.90
N SER A 134 -5.48 8.57 -1.55
CA SER A 134 -4.51 9.59 -1.12
C SER A 134 -3.71 9.20 0.14
N LYS A 135 -4.26 8.37 1.02
CA LYS A 135 -3.58 7.90 2.23
C LYS A 135 -2.52 6.88 1.88
N ALA A 136 -2.83 5.91 1.01
CA ALA A 136 -1.87 4.95 0.51
C ALA A 136 -0.73 5.64 -0.24
N VAL A 137 -1.05 6.61 -1.12
CA VAL A 137 -0.06 7.45 -1.82
C VAL A 137 0.86 8.19 -0.85
N ALA A 138 0.33 8.75 0.25
CA ALA A 138 1.16 9.43 1.26
C ALA A 138 2.16 8.45 1.93
N VAL A 139 1.71 7.23 2.24
CA VAL A 139 2.58 6.18 2.78
C VAL A 139 3.63 5.75 1.75
N ALA A 140 3.22 5.53 0.51
CA ALA A 140 4.12 5.14 -0.57
C ALA A 140 5.23 6.18 -0.81
N ARG A 141 4.89 7.48 -0.86
CA ARG A 141 5.86 8.58 -1.00
C ARG A 141 6.82 8.67 0.18
N TYR A 142 6.38 8.34 1.37
CA TYR A 142 7.24 8.29 2.55
C TYR A 142 8.24 7.12 2.48
N LEU A 143 7.76 5.95 2.04
CA LEU A 143 8.58 4.74 1.91
C LEU A 143 9.57 4.82 0.74
N TYR A 144 9.16 5.42 -0.36
CA TYR A 144 9.90 5.46 -1.64
C TYR A 144 10.01 6.89 -2.16
N PRO A 145 10.81 7.75 -1.51
CA PRO A 145 10.90 9.18 -1.85
C PRO A 145 11.51 9.42 -3.24
N ASP A 146 12.24 8.46 -3.79
CA ASP A 146 12.86 8.55 -5.12
C ASP A 146 11.91 8.09 -6.25
N ALA A 147 10.78 7.46 -5.93
CA ALA A 147 9.81 7.00 -6.91
C ALA A 147 8.82 8.11 -7.31
N HIS A 148 8.32 8.04 -8.53
CA HIS A 148 7.31 8.95 -9.07
C HIS A 148 5.92 8.44 -8.71
N ILE A 149 5.39 8.87 -7.56
CA ILE A 149 4.12 8.36 -7.03
C ILE A 149 3.08 9.48 -7.02
N GLU A 150 1.93 9.25 -7.64
CA GLU A 150 0.88 10.23 -7.76
C GLU A 150 -0.50 9.69 -7.36
N LYS A 151 -1.30 10.57 -6.74
CA LYS A 151 -2.72 10.27 -6.60
C LYS A 151 -3.38 10.45 -7.95
N CYS A 152 -3.85 9.36 -8.53
CA CYS A 152 -4.50 9.39 -9.83
C CYS A 152 -5.61 8.34 -9.89
N ASP A 153 -6.74 8.72 -10.48
CA ASP A 153 -7.72 7.75 -10.97
C ASP A 153 -7.24 7.28 -12.34
N ILE A 154 -6.82 6.04 -12.44
CA ILE A 154 -6.27 5.48 -13.67
C ILE A 154 -7.27 5.54 -14.84
N GLN A 155 -8.57 5.62 -14.58
CA GLN A 155 -9.57 5.80 -15.62
C GLN A 155 -9.44 7.16 -16.32
N GLN A 156 -8.95 8.16 -15.59
CA GLN A 156 -8.75 9.53 -16.08
C GLN A 156 -7.31 9.79 -16.51
N TYR A 157 -6.41 8.82 -16.33
CA TYR A 157 -5.02 8.97 -16.72
C TYR A 157 -4.86 8.91 -18.24
N HIS A 158 -4.30 9.98 -18.77
CA HIS A 158 -3.94 10.11 -20.18
C HIS A 158 -2.53 10.69 -20.26
N SER A 159 -1.60 9.95 -20.79
CA SER A 159 -0.23 10.40 -20.98
C SER A 159 0.33 9.80 -22.26
N GLU A 160 1.25 10.55 -22.89
CA GLU A 160 2.09 10.03 -23.99
C GLU A 160 3.32 9.29 -23.46
N GLN A 161 3.56 9.32 -22.15
CA GLN A 161 4.67 8.60 -21.52
C GLN A 161 4.51 7.10 -21.75
N ARG A 162 5.59 6.46 -22.15
CA ARG A 162 5.67 5.01 -22.33
C ARG A 162 6.48 4.41 -21.21
N PHE A 163 6.09 3.23 -20.78
CA PHE A 163 6.78 2.43 -19.78
C PHE A 163 7.29 1.15 -20.43
N ASP A 164 8.41 0.65 -19.95
CA ASP A 164 9.02 -0.58 -20.48
C ASP A 164 8.27 -1.82 -19.96
N ALA A 165 7.74 -1.75 -18.75
CA ALA A 165 6.87 -2.78 -18.21
C ALA A 165 5.83 -2.21 -17.23
N ILE A 166 4.76 -2.98 -17.03
CA ILE A 166 3.73 -2.72 -16.04
C ILE A 166 3.68 -3.90 -15.08
N ILE A 167 3.72 -3.63 -13.79
CA ILE A 167 3.60 -4.61 -12.72
C ILE A 167 2.57 -4.09 -11.72
N GLY A 168 1.79 -4.96 -11.10
CA GLY A 168 0.84 -4.52 -10.09
C GLY A 168 -0.19 -5.58 -9.75
N ASN A 169 -0.99 -5.25 -8.74
CA ASN A 169 -2.12 -6.05 -8.30
C ASN A 169 -3.38 -5.16 -8.26
N PRO A 170 -4.02 -4.92 -9.41
CA PRO A 170 -5.19 -4.05 -9.48
C PRO A 170 -6.38 -4.67 -8.73
N PRO A 171 -7.34 -3.85 -8.27
CA PRO A 171 -8.53 -4.35 -7.60
C PRO A 171 -9.33 -5.28 -8.52
N PHE A 172 -9.71 -6.45 -8.00
CA PHE A 172 -10.49 -7.44 -8.72
C PHE A 172 -11.98 -7.28 -8.43
N ASN A 173 -12.83 -7.76 -9.36
CA ASN A 173 -14.29 -7.79 -9.22
C ASN A 173 -14.99 -6.43 -9.10
N LEU A 174 -14.32 -5.32 -9.30
CA LEU A 174 -14.97 -4.04 -9.51
C LEU A 174 -15.50 -3.95 -10.94
N LYS A 175 -16.58 -3.21 -11.14
CA LYS A 175 -17.14 -2.98 -12.47
C LYS A 175 -16.78 -1.59 -12.96
N PHE A 176 -16.11 -1.51 -14.11
CA PHE A 176 -15.81 -0.31 -14.83
C PHE A 176 -16.48 -0.37 -16.21
N ASP A 177 -17.36 0.54 -16.54
CA ASP A 177 -18.04 0.62 -17.83
C ASP A 177 -18.63 -0.72 -18.30
N PHE A 178 -19.32 -1.44 -17.39
CA PHE A 178 -19.92 -2.76 -17.60
C PHE A 178 -18.93 -3.92 -17.81
N ARG A 179 -17.63 -3.68 -17.71
CA ARG A 179 -16.58 -4.72 -17.74
C ARG A 179 -16.05 -5.03 -16.34
N LEU A 180 -15.43 -6.18 -16.17
CA LEU A 180 -14.69 -6.48 -14.94
C LEU A 180 -13.40 -5.67 -14.89
N SER A 181 -12.98 -5.29 -13.68
CA SER A 181 -11.78 -4.48 -13.48
C SER A 181 -10.53 -5.07 -14.13
N GLN A 182 -10.32 -6.38 -14.05
CA GLN A 182 -9.18 -7.04 -14.67
C GLN A 182 -9.14 -6.86 -16.18
N GLU A 183 -10.28 -6.93 -16.88
CA GLU A 183 -10.35 -6.69 -18.34
C GLU A 183 -10.01 -5.23 -18.66
N TYR A 184 -10.53 -4.30 -17.87
CA TYR A 184 -10.24 -2.88 -18.01
C TYR A 184 -8.75 -2.57 -17.87
N TYR A 185 -8.09 -3.13 -16.83
CA TYR A 185 -6.67 -2.88 -16.61
C TYR A 185 -5.78 -3.50 -17.68
N ILE A 186 -6.14 -4.67 -18.23
CA ILE A 186 -5.42 -5.27 -19.35
C ILE A 186 -5.49 -4.36 -20.59
N ASP A 187 -6.65 -3.81 -20.90
CA ASP A 187 -6.81 -2.91 -22.05
C ASP A 187 -6.11 -1.55 -21.85
N LYS A 188 -5.92 -1.14 -20.59
CA LYS A 188 -5.28 0.13 -20.24
C LYS A 188 -3.75 0.03 -20.22
N ALA A 189 -3.21 -1.16 -19.95
CA ALA A 189 -1.78 -1.44 -19.91
C ALA A 189 -1.15 -1.41 -21.31
#